data_0b60297f643358146f590d3e731e0df6
#
_entry.id   0b60297f643358146f590d3e731e0df6
#
_cell.length_a   1.000
_cell.length_b   1.000
_cell.length_c   1.000
_cell.angle_alpha   90.00
_cell.angle_beta   90.00
_cell.angle_gamma   90.00
#
_symmetry.space_group_name_H-M   'P 1'
#
loop_
_entity.id
_entity.type
_entity.pdbx_description
1 polymer ?
#
loop_
_entity_poly.entity_id
_entity_poly.type
_entity_poly.pdbx_seq_one_letter_code
_entity_poly.pdbx_strand_id
1 'polypeptide(L)'
;MSDGISRRRVLQVGGVGVAGVVVGGAGLSQTGLPWTTGSVGNTTDPSSDPGSGLGQPAVLRSKDGVLNLELVVARTEVEIAGIVGRMLTYNGSVPGPTWILRPGDRLEVRLVNNLDEPTNLHTHGLAVSPEDNGDNPFITIGAGESFDYLFELPKDHPTGVFWYHPHHHGSVADQVFGGLYGAIVVEGDDAVSVSLERVLVISDTTLAPNGAVAQVSHGEVVNGREGELLLVNGQSQPR
;
A
#
# COMPACT_ATOMS: atom_id res chain seq x y z
N MET A 1 25.86 -6.46 -35.02
CA MET A 1 25.15 -7.65 -34.52
C MET A 1 25.12 -7.54 -33.00
N SER A 2 24.03 -7.09 -32.45
CA SER A 2 23.87 -6.92 -30.98
C SER A 2 23.14 -8.16 -30.47
N ASP A 3 23.85 -9.01 -29.75
CA ASP A 3 23.24 -10.15 -29.06
C ASP A 3 22.40 -9.66 -27.90
N GLY A 4 21.10 -9.63 -28.08
CA GLY A 4 20.13 -9.35 -27.03
C GLY A 4 20.11 -10.49 -26.01
N ILE A 5 20.34 -10.15 -24.73
CA ILE A 5 20.25 -11.10 -23.64
C ILE A 5 18.80 -11.57 -23.52
N SER A 6 18.57 -12.88 -23.74
CA SER A 6 17.22 -13.44 -23.63
C SER A 6 16.73 -13.50 -22.21
N ARG A 7 15.44 -13.24 -22.00
CA ARG A 7 14.76 -13.28 -20.69
C ARG A 7 15.01 -14.58 -19.91
N ARG A 8 15.29 -15.67 -20.61
CA ARG A 8 15.61 -16.99 -20.03
C ARG A 8 16.99 -17.03 -19.35
N ARG A 9 17.96 -16.19 -19.77
CA ARG A 9 19.29 -16.09 -19.15
C ARG A 9 19.26 -15.24 -17.88
N VAL A 10 18.36 -14.27 -17.78
CA VAL A 10 18.20 -13.43 -16.57
C VAL A 10 17.64 -14.26 -15.41
N LEU A 11 16.76 -15.23 -15.70
CA LEU A 11 16.19 -16.13 -14.69
C LEU A 11 17.16 -17.20 -14.17
N GLN A 12 18.23 -17.51 -14.94
CA GLN A 12 19.23 -18.48 -14.50
C GLN A 12 20.33 -17.90 -13.61
N VAL A 13 20.50 -16.58 -13.58
CA VAL A 13 21.48 -15.90 -12.72
C VAL A 13 20.88 -15.51 -11.35
N GLY A 14 19.54 -15.43 -11.24
CA GLY A 14 18.85 -15.15 -9.98
C GLY A 14 18.73 -16.31 -9.00
N GLY A 15 19.21 -17.51 -9.37
CA GLY A 15 19.02 -18.74 -8.60
C GLY A 15 20.10 -19.09 -7.57
N VAL A 16 21.08 -18.25 -7.32
CA VAL A 16 22.19 -18.52 -6.37
C VAL A 16 22.31 -17.40 -5.33
N GLY A 17 21.30 -17.28 -4.49
CA GLY A 17 21.30 -16.26 -3.44
C GLY A 17 20.37 -16.61 -2.27
N VAL A 18 20.25 -17.89 -1.92
CA VAL A 18 19.51 -18.30 -0.72
C VAL A 18 20.47 -19.02 0.22
N ALA A 19 21.23 -18.29 1.00
CA ALA A 19 21.74 -18.71 2.29
C ALA A 19 22.34 -17.48 2.99
N GLY A 20 21.66 -16.93 3.96
CA GLY A 20 22.27 -15.86 4.78
C GLY A 20 21.25 -15.09 5.59
N VAL A 21 21.01 -15.64 6.75
CA VAL A 21 20.96 -14.96 8.04
C VAL A 21 19.61 -14.46 8.53
N VAL A 22 19.01 -15.33 9.33
CA VAL A 22 18.18 -14.96 10.46
C VAL A 22 19.10 -14.45 11.58
N VAL A 23 19.28 -13.14 11.70
CA VAL A 23 19.68 -12.47 12.97
C VAL A 23 19.26 -11.00 12.85
N GLY A 24 18.30 -10.56 13.62
CA GLY A 24 17.96 -9.14 13.68
C GLY A 24 16.65 -8.84 14.39
N GLY A 25 16.24 -9.71 15.27
CA GLY A 25 15.06 -9.45 16.09
C GLY A 25 15.45 -9.21 17.53
N ALA A 26 15.99 -8.05 17.88
CA ALA A 26 15.94 -7.54 19.24
C ALA A 26 16.62 -6.16 19.30
N GLY A 27 15.88 -5.15 19.36
CA GLY A 27 16.41 -3.85 19.76
C GLY A 27 15.75 -2.71 19.01
N LEU A 28 14.72 -2.20 19.60
CA LEU A 28 14.42 -0.78 19.79
C LEU A 28 12.98 -0.60 20.30
N SER A 29 12.66 -1.28 21.38
CA SER A 29 11.45 -0.96 22.15
C SER A 29 11.84 0.01 23.27
N GLN A 30 12.17 1.27 22.96
CA GLN A 30 12.17 2.35 23.95
C GLN A 30 12.33 3.72 23.26
N THR A 31 11.33 4.16 22.54
CA THR A 31 11.01 5.57 22.45
C THR A 31 9.51 5.71 22.65
N GLY A 32 9.14 5.97 23.89
CA GLY A 32 7.73 6.16 24.27
C GLY A 32 7.18 7.48 23.72
N LEU A 33 6.96 7.54 22.41
CA LEU A 33 6.12 8.57 21.83
C LEU A 33 4.68 8.04 21.84
N PRO A 34 3.71 8.79 22.36
CA PRO A 34 2.32 8.39 22.30
C PRO A 34 1.89 8.37 20.85
N TRP A 35 1.68 7.15 20.31
CA TRP A 35 1.01 6.98 19.03
C TRP A 35 -0.37 7.62 19.15
N THR A 36 -0.55 8.75 18.51
CA THR A 36 -1.87 9.29 18.36
C THR A 36 -2.62 8.38 17.40
N THR A 37 -3.52 7.56 17.92
CA THR A 37 -4.60 7.02 17.10
C THR A 37 -5.33 8.24 16.57
N GLY A 38 -4.92 8.71 15.39
CA GLY A 38 -5.68 9.71 14.67
C GLY A 38 -7.07 9.12 14.54
N SER A 39 -8.00 9.66 15.31
CA SER A 39 -9.41 9.35 15.11
C SER A 39 -9.67 9.67 13.65
N VAL A 40 -9.68 8.62 12.81
CA VAL A 40 -10.13 8.72 11.44
C VAL A 40 -11.59 9.15 11.58
N GLY A 41 -11.81 10.45 11.52
CA GLY A 41 -13.16 10.98 11.37
C GLY A 41 -13.71 10.31 10.13
N ASN A 42 -14.65 9.41 10.35
CA ASN A 42 -15.36 8.68 9.32
C ASN A 42 -16.12 9.70 8.47
N THR A 43 -15.42 10.31 7.52
CA THR A 43 -16.02 11.19 6.51
C THR A 43 -15.81 10.55 5.16
N THR A 44 -16.57 9.54 4.93
CA THR A 44 -17.24 9.12 3.71
C THR A 44 -17.56 7.64 3.86
N ASP A 45 -18.79 7.36 4.12
CA ASP A 45 -19.41 6.09 3.80
C ASP A 45 -19.22 5.93 2.27
N PRO A 46 -18.39 5.00 1.78
CA PRO A 46 -18.37 4.68 0.37
C PRO A 46 -19.65 3.92 0.10
N SER A 47 -20.75 4.66 -0.06
CA SER A 47 -21.97 4.01 -0.54
C SER A 47 -21.63 3.41 -1.89
N SER A 48 -21.54 2.11 -1.92
CA SER A 48 -21.20 1.26 -3.06
C SER A 48 -22.31 1.19 -4.10
N ASP A 49 -23.32 2.06 -3.99
CA ASP A 49 -24.41 2.12 -4.93
C ASP A 49 -23.91 2.61 -6.30
N PRO A 50 -24.09 1.82 -7.40
CA PRO A 50 -23.74 2.25 -8.74
C PRO A 50 -24.43 3.58 -9.05
N GLY A 51 -23.64 4.65 -9.14
CA GLY A 51 -24.16 6.01 -9.32
C GLY A 51 -24.02 6.93 -8.12
N SER A 52 -23.47 6.47 -7.00
CA SER A 52 -23.00 7.37 -5.93
C SER A 52 -21.90 8.29 -6.48
N GLY A 53 -21.81 9.51 -5.95
CA GLY A 53 -20.72 10.42 -6.31
C GLY A 53 -19.35 9.78 -6.00
N LEU A 54 -18.29 10.16 -6.74
CA LEU A 54 -16.95 9.61 -6.53
C LEU A 54 -16.44 9.93 -5.11
N GLY A 55 -16.38 8.91 -4.27
CA GLY A 55 -15.77 8.98 -2.95
C GLY A 55 -14.27 9.29 -3.03
N GLN A 56 -13.74 9.89 -1.98
CA GLN A 56 -12.29 10.08 -1.84
C GLN A 56 -11.80 9.20 -0.69
N PRO A 57 -10.64 8.54 -0.82
CA PRO A 57 -10.02 7.88 0.32
C PRO A 57 -9.77 8.85 1.47
N ALA A 58 -9.75 8.36 2.69
CA ALA A 58 -9.36 9.18 3.83
C ALA A 58 -7.99 9.82 3.58
N VAL A 59 -7.81 11.08 3.96
CA VAL A 59 -6.57 11.82 3.73
C VAL A 59 -5.85 12.03 5.06
N LEU A 60 -4.58 11.60 5.11
CA LEU A 60 -3.66 11.87 6.21
C LEU A 60 -2.57 12.79 5.70
N ARG A 61 -2.37 13.94 6.37
CA ARG A 61 -1.43 14.96 5.92
C ARG A 61 -0.34 15.19 6.95
N SER A 62 0.88 15.39 6.49
CA SER A 62 1.98 15.82 7.36
C SER A 62 1.67 17.18 8.00
N LYS A 63 2.11 17.32 9.24
CA LYS A 63 2.02 18.56 10.01
C LYS A 63 3.36 18.86 10.63
N ASP A 64 3.83 20.09 10.49
CA ASP A 64 5.12 20.55 11.02
C ASP A 64 6.29 19.64 10.58
N GLY A 65 6.24 19.15 9.32
CA GLY A 65 7.29 18.31 8.74
C GLY A 65 7.22 16.82 9.12
N VAL A 66 6.15 16.36 9.76
CA VAL A 66 6.00 14.95 10.17
C VAL A 66 4.60 14.42 9.87
N LEU A 67 4.52 13.26 9.28
CA LEU A 67 3.32 12.42 9.27
C LEU A 67 3.59 11.16 10.11
N ASN A 68 2.90 11.05 11.24
CA ASN A 68 2.95 9.88 12.12
C ASN A 68 1.60 9.18 12.09
N LEU A 69 1.60 7.88 11.79
CA LEU A 69 0.37 7.10 11.66
C LEU A 69 0.54 5.63 12.05
N GLU A 70 -0.55 5.02 12.47
CA GLU A 70 -0.68 3.57 12.58
C GLU A 70 -1.41 3.02 11.35
N LEU A 71 -0.80 2.03 10.70
CA LEU A 71 -1.33 1.35 9.52
C LEU A 71 -1.66 -0.10 9.87
N VAL A 72 -2.93 -0.37 10.10
CA VAL A 72 -3.41 -1.70 10.44
C VAL A 72 -3.73 -2.47 9.16
N VAL A 73 -3.06 -3.60 8.97
CA VAL A 73 -3.34 -4.56 7.90
C VAL A 73 -4.29 -5.62 8.45
N ALA A 74 -5.45 -5.79 7.82
CA ALA A 74 -6.42 -6.77 8.27
C ALA A 74 -7.27 -7.30 7.11
N ARG A 75 -7.90 -8.45 7.30
CA ARG A 75 -8.95 -8.95 6.42
C ARG A 75 -10.29 -8.44 6.93
N THR A 76 -10.98 -7.63 6.10
CA THR A 76 -12.20 -6.93 6.50
C THR A 76 -13.30 -7.13 5.47
N GLU A 77 -14.55 -7.07 5.88
CA GLU A 77 -15.68 -7.01 4.96
C GLU A 77 -15.83 -5.58 4.43
N VAL A 78 -15.79 -5.44 3.12
CA VAL A 78 -15.93 -4.17 2.41
C VAL A 78 -17.00 -4.34 1.35
N GLU A 79 -17.90 -3.39 1.24
CA GLU A 79 -18.90 -3.40 0.15
C GLU A 79 -18.26 -2.86 -1.13
N ILE A 80 -18.23 -3.69 -2.17
CA ILE A 80 -17.69 -3.37 -3.50
C ILE A 80 -18.73 -3.76 -4.55
N ALA A 81 -19.16 -2.81 -5.36
CA ALA A 81 -20.14 -3.05 -6.43
C ALA A 81 -21.45 -3.72 -5.96
N GLY A 82 -21.92 -3.42 -4.74
CA GLY A 82 -23.11 -4.06 -4.15
C GLY A 82 -22.88 -5.47 -3.63
N ILE A 83 -21.62 -5.93 -3.58
CA ILE A 83 -21.20 -7.23 -3.04
C ILE A 83 -20.37 -7.02 -1.78
N VAL A 84 -20.68 -7.74 -0.71
CA VAL A 84 -19.82 -7.76 0.47
C VAL A 84 -18.62 -8.65 0.18
N GLY A 85 -17.46 -8.02 -0.04
CA GLY A 85 -16.18 -8.67 -0.28
C GLY A 85 -15.35 -8.76 0.99
N ARG A 86 -14.67 -9.91 1.19
CA ARG A 86 -13.65 -10.06 2.24
C ARG A 86 -12.30 -9.70 1.67
N MET A 87 -11.95 -8.42 1.81
CA MET A 87 -10.74 -7.82 1.25
C MET A 87 -9.61 -7.75 2.28
N LEU A 88 -8.39 -7.66 1.82
CA LEU A 88 -7.27 -7.18 2.60
C LEU A 88 -7.34 -5.64 2.61
N THR A 89 -7.22 -5.04 3.78
CA THR A 89 -7.44 -3.60 3.94
C THR A 89 -6.31 -2.94 4.72
N TYR A 90 -6.04 -1.69 4.39
CA TYR A 90 -5.33 -0.77 5.26
C TYR A 90 -6.35 0.09 6.02
N ASN A 91 -6.32 0.00 7.35
CA ASN A 91 -7.24 0.73 8.24
C ASN A 91 -8.72 0.52 7.87
N GLY A 92 -9.09 -0.69 7.43
CA GLY A 92 -10.47 -1.08 7.13
C GLY A 92 -11.01 -0.58 5.78
N SER A 93 -10.17 -0.02 4.90
CA SER A 93 -10.61 0.51 3.60
C SER A 93 -9.78 -0.02 2.42
N VAL A 94 -10.37 0.03 1.23
CA VAL A 94 -9.75 -0.22 -0.08
C VAL A 94 -10.18 0.90 -1.02
N PRO A 95 -9.24 1.72 -1.54
CA PRO A 95 -7.85 1.77 -1.17
C PRO A 95 -7.64 2.23 0.28
N GLY A 96 -6.43 2.04 0.80
CA GLY A 96 -6.01 2.62 2.05
C GLY A 96 -5.98 4.15 2.02
N PRO A 97 -5.72 4.83 3.17
CA PRO A 97 -5.68 6.29 3.25
C PRO A 97 -4.66 6.91 2.28
N THR A 98 -5.00 8.04 1.67
CA THR A 98 -4.05 8.85 0.91
C THR A 98 -3.13 9.61 1.87
N TRP A 99 -1.83 9.51 1.68
CA TRP A 99 -0.84 10.27 2.46
C TRP A 99 -0.40 11.50 1.68
N ILE A 100 -0.44 12.66 2.33
CA ILE A 100 0.01 13.92 1.75
C ILE A 100 1.25 14.38 2.49
N LEU A 101 2.35 14.48 1.76
CA LEU A 101 3.68 14.83 2.25
C LEU A 101 4.24 16.04 1.48
N ARG A 102 5.33 16.60 1.97
CA ARG A 102 6.15 17.61 1.29
C ARG A 102 7.60 17.17 1.24
N PRO A 103 8.40 17.67 0.29
CA PRO A 103 9.84 17.47 0.30
C PRO A 103 10.45 17.89 1.64
N GLY A 104 11.28 17.03 2.22
CA GLY A 104 11.87 17.23 3.54
C GLY A 104 11.06 16.71 4.72
N ASP A 105 9.85 16.22 4.50
CA ASP A 105 9.02 15.62 5.56
C ASP A 105 9.58 14.27 6.02
N ARG A 106 9.20 13.92 7.24
CA ARG A 106 9.40 12.61 7.85
C ARG A 106 8.08 11.88 7.96
N LEU A 107 8.04 10.65 7.44
CA LEU A 107 6.89 9.74 7.51
C LEU A 107 7.24 8.61 8.50
N GLU A 108 6.50 8.52 9.58
CA GLU A 108 6.60 7.48 10.60
C GLU A 108 5.36 6.59 10.54
N VAL A 109 5.56 5.32 10.21
CA VAL A 109 4.46 4.36 10.05
C VAL A 109 4.67 3.19 11.00
N ARG A 110 3.78 3.05 11.97
CA ARG A 110 3.64 1.81 12.71
C ARG A 110 2.73 0.86 11.94
N LEU A 111 3.29 -0.14 11.28
CA LEU A 111 2.49 -1.17 10.62
C LEU A 111 2.14 -2.26 11.64
N VAL A 112 0.85 -2.59 11.76
CA VAL A 112 0.34 -3.67 12.61
C VAL A 112 -0.26 -4.73 11.70
N ASN A 113 0.33 -5.93 11.69
CA ASN A 113 -0.12 -7.03 10.85
C ASN A 113 -1.14 -7.92 11.57
N ASN A 114 -2.41 -7.73 11.30
CA ASN A 114 -3.51 -8.57 11.79
C ASN A 114 -3.92 -9.67 10.79
N LEU A 115 -3.04 -10.00 9.81
CA LEU A 115 -3.23 -11.16 8.95
C LEU A 115 -2.69 -12.43 9.63
N ASP A 116 -3.04 -13.55 9.07
CA ASP A 116 -2.49 -14.89 9.40
C ASP A 116 -1.25 -15.24 8.56
N GLU A 117 -0.77 -14.31 7.77
CA GLU A 117 0.40 -14.43 6.87
C GLU A 117 1.35 -13.22 7.03
N PRO A 118 2.63 -13.37 6.67
CA PRO A 118 3.56 -12.25 6.73
C PRO A 118 3.27 -11.18 5.68
N THR A 119 3.66 -9.95 6.01
CA THR A 119 3.58 -8.79 5.12
C THR A 119 4.74 -7.82 5.37
N ASN A 120 4.79 -6.73 4.63
CA ASN A 120 5.65 -5.58 4.88
C ASN A 120 5.05 -4.32 4.23
N LEU A 121 5.82 -3.24 4.17
CA LEU A 121 5.44 -2.00 3.52
C LEU A 121 6.56 -1.55 2.59
N HIS A 122 6.18 -1.11 1.40
CA HIS A 122 7.03 -0.46 0.41
C HIS A 122 6.38 0.84 -0.05
N THR A 123 7.19 1.89 -0.18
CA THR A 123 6.78 3.21 -0.67
C THR A 123 7.25 3.39 -2.11
N HIS A 124 6.43 2.96 -3.04
CA HIS A 124 6.81 2.89 -4.45
C HIS A 124 7.07 4.26 -5.07
N GLY A 125 8.30 4.48 -5.45
CA GLY A 125 8.77 5.68 -6.14
C GLY A 125 9.28 6.79 -5.23
N LEU A 126 9.16 6.70 -3.90
CA LEU A 126 9.79 7.65 -3.01
C LEU A 126 11.32 7.47 -3.03
N ALA A 127 12.05 8.59 -3.05
CA ALA A 127 13.51 8.59 -2.97
C ALA A 127 13.95 8.60 -1.49
N VAL A 128 13.74 7.48 -0.80
CA VAL A 128 14.03 7.29 0.62
C VAL A 128 15.08 6.20 0.84
N SER A 129 15.68 6.14 2.03
CA SER A 129 16.67 5.11 2.35
C SER A 129 16.05 3.71 2.39
N PRO A 130 16.68 2.69 1.77
CA PRO A 130 16.29 1.29 1.93
C PRO A 130 16.95 0.61 3.13
N GLU A 131 17.69 1.34 3.96
CA GLU A 131 18.46 0.76 5.07
C GLU A 131 17.59 0.69 6.34
N ASP A 132 18.00 -0.19 7.23
CA ASP A 132 17.41 -0.38 8.57
C ASP A 132 15.88 -0.49 8.56
N ASN A 133 15.18 0.49 9.16
CA ASN A 133 13.73 0.59 9.21
C ASN A 133 13.13 1.54 8.16
N GLY A 134 13.91 1.88 7.12
CA GLY A 134 13.45 2.60 5.94
C GLY A 134 12.67 1.70 4.98
N ASP A 135 12.75 2.00 3.68
CA ASP A 135 12.05 1.25 2.61
C ASP A 135 12.78 -0.07 2.27
N ASN A 136 12.98 -0.91 3.27
CA ASN A 136 13.74 -2.15 3.18
C ASN A 136 12.84 -3.32 2.75
N PRO A 137 12.98 -3.84 1.51
CA PRO A 137 12.14 -4.90 0.98
C PRO A 137 12.34 -6.26 1.68
N PHE A 138 13.39 -6.41 2.50
CA PHE A 138 13.68 -7.64 3.23
C PHE A 138 13.04 -7.70 4.62
N ILE A 139 12.39 -6.63 5.07
CA ILE A 139 11.60 -6.66 6.30
C ILE A 139 10.46 -7.67 6.14
N THR A 140 10.28 -8.49 7.15
CA THR A 140 9.17 -9.43 7.26
C THR A 140 8.46 -9.19 8.58
N ILE A 141 7.18 -8.86 8.52
CA ILE A 141 6.32 -8.65 9.69
C ILE A 141 5.38 -9.85 9.76
N GLY A 142 5.62 -10.73 10.71
CA GLY A 142 4.85 -11.96 10.90
C GLY A 142 3.40 -11.69 11.34
N ALA A 143 2.59 -12.74 11.34
CA ALA A 143 1.20 -12.67 11.80
C ALA A 143 1.13 -12.20 13.26
N GLY A 144 0.34 -11.16 13.52
CA GLY A 144 0.18 -10.53 14.85
C GLY A 144 1.34 -9.66 15.30
N GLU A 145 2.35 -9.45 14.46
CA GLU A 145 3.49 -8.59 14.77
C GLU A 145 3.27 -7.14 14.30
N SER A 146 4.13 -6.25 14.75
CA SER A 146 4.18 -4.87 14.29
C SER A 146 5.61 -4.41 14.06
N PHE A 147 5.77 -3.40 13.17
CA PHE A 147 7.06 -2.82 12.85
C PHE A 147 6.95 -1.31 12.67
N ASP A 148 7.95 -0.57 13.13
CA ASP A 148 8.00 0.89 13.05
C ASP A 148 8.93 1.31 11.91
N TYR A 149 8.34 1.78 10.81
CA TYR A 149 9.04 2.34 9.65
C TYR A 149 9.34 3.81 9.85
N LEU A 150 10.47 4.24 9.31
CA LEU A 150 10.88 5.63 9.22
C LEU A 150 11.35 5.96 7.81
N PHE A 151 10.64 6.84 7.14
CA PHE A 151 11.01 7.34 5.82
C PHE A 151 11.30 8.84 5.91
N GLU A 152 12.50 9.25 5.54
CA GLU A 152 12.91 10.64 5.51
C GLU A 152 12.99 11.11 4.05
N LEU A 153 12.09 12.00 3.65
CA LEU A 153 12.08 12.55 2.31
C LEU A 153 13.20 13.59 2.19
N PRO A 154 14.06 13.52 1.16
CA PRO A 154 15.01 14.59 0.87
C PRO A 154 14.30 15.93 0.64
N LYS A 155 14.96 17.05 0.95
CA LYS A 155 14.41 18.39 0.74
C LYS A 155 14.20 18.72 -0.74
N ASP A 156 14.90 18.03 -1.61
CA ASP A 156 14.81 18.11 -3.07
C ASP A 156 14.03 16.92 -3.67
N HIS A 157 13.26 16.20 -2.85
CA HIS A 157 12.39 15.13 -3.33
C HIS A 157 11.44 15.68 -4.40
N PRO A 158 11.28 14.97 -5.54
CA PRO A 158 10.35 15.41 -6.58
C PRO A 158 8.91 15.40 -6.06
N THR A 159 8.15 16.43 -6.47
CA THR A 159 6.70 16.46 -6.26
C THR A 159 5.99 15.51 -7.23
N GLY A 160 4.84 14.98 -6.83
CA GLY A 160 4.10 14.07 -7.70
C GLY A 160 3.22 13.09 -6.94
N VAL A 161 2.76 12.09 -7.67
CA VAL A 161 1.90 11.02 -7.16
C VAL A 161 2.69 9.72 -7.11
N PHE A 162 2.68 9.11 -5.96
CA PHE A 162 3.35 7.86 -5.60
C PHE A 162 2.31 6.94 -4.94
N TRP A 163 2.73 5.75 -4.51
CA TRP A 163 1.82 4.84 -3.84
C TRP A 163 2.56 3.95 -2.83
N TYR A 164 1.83 3.26 -1.97
CA TYR A 164 2.38 2.31 -1.02
C TYR A 164 1.64 0.99 -1.09
N HIS A 165 2.36 -0.09 -0.86
CA HIS A 165 1.84 -1.45 -0.93
C HIS A 165 2.80 -2.45 -0.27
N PRO A 166 2.40 -3.73 -0.04
CA PRO A 166 3.32 -4.76 0.41
C PRO A 166 4.32 -5.14 -0.67
N HIS A 167 5.54 -5.50 -0.26
CA HIS A 167 6.56 -6.05 -1.15
C HIS A 167 7.16 -7.35 -0.60
N HIS A 168 6.44 -8.06 0.29
CA HIS A 168 6.90 -9.30 0.88
C HIS A 168 6.99 -10.41 -0.18
N HIS A 169 8.17 -11.04 -0.28
CA HIS A 169 8.47 -12.02 -1.31
C HIS A 169 7.52 -13.23 -1.24
N GLY A 170 6.86 -13.55 -2.34
CA GLY A 170 5.93 -14.67 -2.46
C GLY A 170 4.45 -14.29 -2.24
N SER A 171 4.13 -13.13 -1.64
CA SER A 171 2.75 -12.71 -1.39
C SER A 171 2.36 -11.37 -2.02
N VAL A 172 3.29 -10.65 -2.64
CA VAL A 172 3.06 -9.29 -3.20
C VAL A 172 1.82 -9.25 -4.08
N ALA A 173 1.75 -10.12 -5.09
CA ALA A 173 0.68 -10.10 -6.08
C ALA A 173 -0.70 -10.37 -5.43
N ASP A 174 -0.77 -11.34 -4.52
CA ASP A 174 -2.02 -11.69 -3.85
C ASP A 174 -2.45 -10.61 -2.86
N GLN A 175 -1.52 -10.01 -2.14
CA GLN A 175 -1.81 -8.95 -1.18
C GLN A 175 -2.23 -7.65 -1.86
N VAL A 176 -1.57 -7.25 -2.95
CA VAL A 176 -1.96 -6.08 -3.74
C VAL A 176 -3.32 -6.32 -4.42
N PHE A 177 -3.51 -7.43 -5.10
CA PHE A 177 -4.80 -7.78 -5.72
C PHE A 177 -5.92 -7.92 -4.68
N GLY A 178 -5.56 -8.30 -3.46
CA GLY A 178 -6.46 -8.41 -2.32
C GLY A 178 -6.92 -7.09 -1.74
N GLY A 179 -6.25 -5.95 -2.07
CA GLY A 179 -6.66 -4.62 -1.64
C GLY A 179 -5.61 -3.80 -0.87
N LEU A 180 -4.39 -4.33 -0.66
CA LEU A 180 -3.35 -3.61 0.09
C LEU A 180 -2.59 -2.62 -0.81
N TYR A 181 -3.16 -1.47 -1.01
CA TYR A 181 -2.54 -0.34 -1.70
C TYR A 181 -3.16 0.99 -1.25
N GLY A 182 -2.41 2.08 -1.39
CA GLY A 182 -2.88 3.43 -1.16
C GLY A 182 -1.98 4.47 -1.84
N ALA A 183 -2.51 5.68 -2.03
CA ALA A 183 -1.81 6.75 -2.71
C ALA A 183 -0.94 7.56 -1.76
N ILE A 184 0.20 8.07 -2.28
CA ILE A 184 1.02 9.09 -1.65
C ILE A 184 1.08 10.27 -2.61
N VAL A 185 0.86 11.49 -2.10
CA VAL A 185 1.04 12.73 -2.87
C VAL A 185 2.12 13.54 -2.19
N VAL A 186 3.17 13.87 -2.92
CA VAL A 186 4.20 14.81 -2.46
C VAL A 186 3.90 16.16 -3.09
N GLU A 187 3.39 17.09 -2.27
CA GLU A 187 3.00 18.43 -2.70
C GLU A 187 4.20 19.38 -2.74
N GLY A 188 4.22 20.29 -3.71
CA GLY A 188 5.17 21.39 -3.80
C GLY A 188 4.51 22.74 -3.60
N ASP A 189 5.33 23.78 -3.69
CA ASP A 189 4.85 25.17 -3.58
C ASP A 189 4.23 25.70 -4.89
N ASP A 190 4.47 25.01 -6.02
CA ASP A 190 3.99 25.36 -7.35
C ASP A 190 2.59 24.81 -7.67
N ALA A 191 1.73 24.69 -6.66
CA ALA A 191 0.40 24.16 -6.83
C ALA A 191 -0.42 25.01 -7.82
N VAL A 192 -0.98 24.35 -8.84
CA VAL A 192 -1.92 24.99 -9.76
C VAL A 192 -3.21 25.29 -9.00
N SER A 193 -3.67 26.55 -9.05
CA SER A 193 -4.95 26.90 -8.44
C SER A 193 -6.10 26.27 -9.24
N VAL A 194 -6.81 25.35 -8.59
CA VAL A 194 -7.93 24.61 -9.18
C VAL A 194 -9.18 24.74 -8.30
N SER A 195 -10.34 24.59 -8.89
CA SER A 195 -11.61 24.63 -8.16
C SER A 195 -11.87 23.33 -7.39
N LEU A 196 -11.26 22.22 -7.83
CA LEU A 196 -11.41 20.89 -7.23
C LEU A 196 -10.21 20.04 -7.59
N GLU A 197 -9.67 19.33 -6.60
CA GLU A 197 -8.64 18.31 -6.75
C GLU A 197 -9.17 16.97 -6.28
N ARG A 198 -8.79 15.90 -6.97
CA ARG A 198 -9.19 14.54 -6.62
C ARG A 198 -8.03 13.57 -6.82
N VAL A 199 -7.87 12.65 -5.88
CA VAL A 199 -7.00 11.49 -6.05
C VAL A 199 -7.84 10.35 -6.63
N LEU A 200 -7.39 9.77 -7.74
CA LEU A 200 -8.03 8.62 -8.38
C LEU A 200 -7.10 7.41 -8.25
N VAL A 201 -7.50 6.46 -7.42
CA VAL A 201 -6.84 5.15 -7.32
C VAL A 201 -7.64 4.17 -8.17
N ILE A 202 -7.09 3.79 -9.32
CA ILE A 202 -7.71 2.83 -10.24
C ILE A 202 -7.12 1.47 -9.94
N SER A 203 -7.98 0.50 -9.73
CA SER A 203 -7.61 -0.88 -9.42
C SER A 203 -8.61 -1.86 -10.01
N ASP A 204 -8.25 -3.12 -10.02
CA ASP A 204 -9.13 -4.21 -10.39
C ASP A 204 -9.07 -5.35 -9.36
N THR A 205 -10.13 -6.12 -9.27
CA THR A 205 -10.20 -7.32 -8.43
C THR A 205 -11.25 -8.29 -8.98
N THR A 206 -11.22 -9.52 -8.52
CA THR A 206 -12.29 -10.52 -8.76
C THR A 206 -12.75 -11.09 -7.44
N LEU A 207 -14.05 -11.06 -7.20
CA LEU A 207 -14.67 -11.67 -6.04
C LEU A 207 -15.34 -12.99 -6.42
N ALA A 208 -15.02 -14.04 -5.68
CA ALA A 208 -15.73 -15.31 -5.78
C ALA A 208 -17.19 -15.16 -5.25
N PRO A 209 -18.12 -16.08 -5.58
CA PRO A 209 -19.50 -16.00 -5.14
C PRO A 209 -19.70 -15.94 -3.60
N ASN A 210 -18.73 -16.38 -2.83
CA ASN A 210 -18.74 -16.30 -1.37
C ASN A 210 -18.15 -14.99 -0.81
N GLY A 211 -17.86 -14.01 -1.68
CA GLY A 211 -17.29 -12.73 -1.33
C GLY A 211 -15.76 -12.74 -1.06
N ALA A 212 -15.08 -13.88 -1.15
CA ALA A 212 -13.63 -13.90 -1.04
C ALA A 212 -12.98 -13.36 -2.32
N VAL A 213 -11.81 -12.76 -2.21
CA VAL A 213 -10.97 -12.48 -3.37
C VAL A 213 -10.65 -13.79 -4.08
N ALA A 214 -10.85 -13.85 -5.39
CA ALA A 214 -10.60 -15.04 -6.18
C ALA A 214 -9.13 -15.49 -6.05
N GLN A 215 -8.89 -16.78 -6.02
CA GLN A 215 -7.54 -17.31 -5.99
C GLN A 215 -6.88 -17.17 -7.38
N VAL A 216 -5.58 -16.90 -7.38
CA VAL A 216 -4.80 -16.84 -8.60
C VAL A 216 -4.75 -18.21 -9.29
N SER A 217 -5.01 -18.25 -10.58
CA SER A 217 -4.83 -19.45 -11.41
C SER A 217 -3.38 -19.59 -11.90
N HIS A 218 -2.99 -20.78 -12.32
CA HIS A 218 -1.66 -20.99 -12.91
C HIS A 218 -1.43 -20.12 -14.15
N GLY A 219 -2.46 -19.90 -14.97
CA GLY A 219 -2.38 -19.03 -16.15
C GLY A 219 -2.09 -17.58 -15.77
N GLU A 220 -2.71 -17.07 -14.72
CA GLU A 220 -2.51 -15.70 -14.23
C GLU A 220 -1.12 -15.50 -13.60
N VAL A 221 -0.57 -16.52 -12.95
CA VAL A 221 0.82 -16.46 -12.45
C VAL A 221 1.82 -16.24 -13.57
N VAL A 222 1.56 -16.80 -14.76
CA VAL A 222 2.48 -16.75 -15.92
C VAL A 222 2.24 -15.52 -16.77
N ASN A 223 0.99 -15.14 -17.01
CA ASN A 223 0.60 -14.13 -18.00
C ASN A 223 0.23 -12.77 -17.39
N GLY A 224 0.10 -12.69 -16.08
CA GLY A 224 -0.45 -11.55 -15.36
C GLY A 224 -1.89 -11.81 -14.93
N ARG A 225 -2.33 -11.10 -13.90
CA ARG A 225 -3.65 -11.22 -13.30
C ARG A 225 -4.47 -9.99 -13.63
N GLU A 226 -5.67 -10.19 -14.16
CA GLU A 226 -6.64 -9.14 -14.44
C GLU A 226 -7.92 -9.42 -13.64
N GLY A 227 -8.47 -8.38 -13.00
CA GLY A 227 -9.72 -8.48 -12.24
C GLY A 227 -10.94 -8.19 -13.10
N GLU A 228 -12.03 -8.86 -12.80
CA GLU A 228 -13.32 -8.67 -13.48
C GLU A 228 -14.04 -7.36 -13.07
N LEU A 229 -13.72 -6.85 -11.86
CA LEU A 229 -14.29 -5.63 -11.32
C LEU A 229 -13.27 -4.50 -11.39
N LEU A 230 -13.50 -3.53 -12.27
CA LEU A 230 -12.73 -2.29 -12.31
C LEU A 230 -13.28 -1.30 -11.28
N LEU A 231 -12.38 -0.76 -10.45
CA LEU A 231 -12.70 0.12 -9.35
C LEU A 231 -11.99 1.47 -9.50
N VAL A 232 -12.64 2.53 -9.06
CA VAL A 232 -12.03 3.84 -8.82
C VAL A 232 -12.30 4.22 -7.38
N ASN A 233 -11.24 4.41 -6.59
CA ASN A 233 -11.33 4.64 -5.14
C ASN A 233 -12.16 3.58 -4.39
N GLY A 234 -12.05 2.32 -4.80
CA GLY A 234 -12.83 1.21 -4.24
C GLY A 234 -14.29 1.12 -4.71
N GLN A 235 -14.74 2.04 -5.55
CA GLN A 235 -16.10 2.07 -6.08
C GLN A 235 -16.16 1.55 -7.51
N SER A 236 -17.18 0.77 -7.83
CA SER A 236 -17.52 0.36 -9.20
C SER A 236 -18.39 1.41 -9.85
N GLN A 237 -18.01 1.87 -11.04
CA GLN A 237 -18.76 2.83 -11.86
C GLN A 237 -19.24 4.10 -11.11
N PRO A 238 -18.35 4.81 -10.36
CA PRO A 238 -18.73 6.07 -9.72
C PRO A 238 -19.12 7.12 -10.78
N ARG A 239 -19.99 8.07 -10.41
CA ARG A 239 -20.44 9.17 -11.27
C ARG A 239 -19.83 10.50 -10.87
#